data_2d66183dca9e292575aad2da2d82faca
#
_entry.id   2d66183dca9e292575aad2da2d82faca
#
_cell.length_a   1.000
_cell.length_b   1.000
_cell.length_c   1.000
_cell.angle_alpha   90.00
_cell.angle_beta   90.00
_cell.angle_gamma   90.00
#
_symmetry.space_group_name_H-M   'P 1'
#
loop_
_entity.id
_entity.type
_entity.pdbx_description
1 polymer ?
#
loop_
_entity_poly.entity_id
_entity_poly.type
_entity_poly.pdbx_seq_one_letter_code
_entity_poly.pdbx_strand_id
1 'polypeptide(L)' 'MNEISVTQRGWTLDVLNAIRRFGKTSFTTADTYAFTRELERLHPDNRNVRPKIRQQLQILRDTGLLIHVESGRWRLP' A
#
# COMPACT_ATOMS: atom_id res chain seq x y z
N MET A 1 0.13 2.17 21.87
CA MET A 1 0.68 1.44 20.71
C MET A 1 -0.39 1.25 19.68
N ASN A 2 -0.08 1.57 18.44
CA ASN A 2 -1.04 1.40 17.36
C ASN A 2 -1.10 -0.06 16.96
N GLU A 3 -2.22 -0.69 17.30
CA GLU A 3 -2.44 -2.04 16.86
C GLU A 3 -3.20 -2.03 15.56
N ILE A 4 -2.56 -2.55 14.53
CA ILE A 4 -3.22 -2.78 13.26
C ILE A 4 -3.98 -4.10 13.40
N SER A 5 -5.26 -4.11 13.06
CA SER A 5 -6.06 -5.33 13.11
C SER A 5 -5.43 -6.41 12.22
N VAL A 6 -5.75 -7.68 12.50
CA VAL A 6 -5.20 -8.78 11.69
C VAL A 6 -5.51 -8.57 10.21
N THR A 7 -6.75 -8.16 9.89
CA THR A 7 -7.15 -7.91 8.50
C THR A 7 -6.35 -6.76 7.89
N GLN A 8 -6.23 -5.64 8.63
CA GLN A 8 -5.47 -4.51 8.14
C GLN A 8 -3.98 -4.82 8.02
N ARG A 9 -3.46 -5.64 8.94
CA ARG A 9 -2.07 -6.03 8.88
C ARG A 9 -1.77 -6.81 7.61
N GLY A 10 -2.67 -7.71 7.23
CA GLY A 10 -2.54 -8.46 5.98
C GLY A 10 -2.50 -7.52 4.79
N TRP A 11 -3.44 -6.57 4.71
CA TRP A 11 -3.46 -5.58 3.66
C TRP A 11 -2.20 -4.73 3.62
N THR A 12 -1.78 -4.23 4.78
CA THR A 12 -0.62 -3.36 4.88
C THR A 12 0.64 -4.06 4.39
N LEU A 13 0.86 -5.31 4.84
CA LEU A 13 2.03 -6.07 4.43
C LEU A 13 1.98 -6.43 2.95
N ASP A 14 0.81 -6.78 2.43
CA ASP A 14 0.67 -7.11 1.03
C ASP A 14 0.99 -5.93 0.13
N VAL A 15 0.51 -4.73 0.50
CA VAL A 15 0.82 -3.52 -0.26
C VAL A 15 2.31 -3.19 -0.16
N LEU A 16 2.90 -3.28 1.04
CA LEU A 16 4.33 -3.02 1.21
C LEU A 16 5.18 -4.00 0.40
N ASN A 17 4.82 -5.28 0.42
CA ASN A 17 5.53 -6.29 -0.35
C ASN A 17 5.44 -6.03 -1.85
N ALA A 18 4.26 -5.61 -2.34
CA ALA A 18 4.08 -5.26 -3.74
C ALA A 18 4.97 -4.07 -4.12
N ILE A 19 5.05 -3.06 -3.26
CA ILE A 19 5.91 -1.90 -3.49
C ILE A 19 7.37 -2.32 -3.58
N ARG A 20 7.82 -3.18 -2.68
CA ARG A 20 9.19 -3.67 -2.67
C ARG A 20 9.52 -4.47 -3.93
N ARG A 21 8.59 -5.30 -4.39
CA ARG A 21 8.78 -6.08 -5.62
C ARG A 21 8.77 -5.20 -6.86
N PHE A 22 8.08 -4.06 -6.79
CA PHE A 22 8.06 -3.10 -7.90
C PHE A 22 9.46 -2.59 -8.23
N GLY A 23 10.34 -2.55 -7.24
CA GLY A 23 11.77 -2.27 -7.44
C GLY A 23 12.13 -0.80 -7.58
N LYS A 24 11.18 0.10 -7.45
CA LYS A 24 11.44 1.55 -7.47
C LYS A 24 11.38 2.10 -6.06
N THR A 25 12.34 2.96 -5.72
CA THR A 25 12.33 3.63 -4.42
C THR A 25 11.37 4.81 -4.40
N SER A 26 11.04 5.36 -5.56
CA SER A 26 10.08 6.46 -5.70
C SER A 26 9.00 6.05 -6.69
N PHE A 27 7.75 6.34 -6.37
CA PHE A 27 6.61 5.91 -7.19
C PHE A 27 5.41 6.83 -6.94
N THR A 28 4.42 6.74 -7.83
CA THR A 28 3.16 7.49 -7.69
C THR A 28 2.06 6.57 -7.19
N THR A 29 0.97 7.18 -6.71
CA THR A 29 -0.23 6.40 -6.37
C THR A 29 -0.73 5.63 -7.59
N ALA A 30 -0.69 6.24 -8.77
CA ALA A 30 -1.09 5.57 -10.00
C ALA A 30 -0.24 4.34 -10.29
N ASP A 31 1.06 4.39 -9.99
CA ASP A 31 1.94 3.24 -10.15
C ASP A 31 1.47 2.05 -9.31
N THR A 32 0.94 2.30 -8.11
CA THR A 32 0.49 1.23 -7.22
C THR A 32 -0.75 0.53 -7.75
N TYR A 33 -1.50 1.14 -8.64
CA TYR A 33 -2.68 0.51 -9.23
C TYR A 33 -2.32 -0.68 -10.13
N ALA A 34 -1.06 -0.80 -10.52
CA ALA A 34 -0.57 -2.00 -11.20
C ALA A 34 -0.69 -3.25 -10.33
N PHE A 35 -0.78 -3.08 -9.00
CA PHE A 35 -0.90 -4.20 -8.06
C PHE A 35 -2.34 -4.64 -7.83
N THR A 36 -3.31 -3.98 -8.46
CA THR A 36 -4.74 -4.20 -8.19
C THR A 36 -5.12 -5.67 -8.34
N ARG A 37 -4.72 -6.29 -9.44
CA ARG A 37 -5.09 -7.71 -9.68
C ARG A 37 -4.50 -8.65 -8.67
N GLU A 38 -3.25 -8.43 -8.27
CA GLU A 38 -2.61 -9.25 -7.26
C GLU A 38 -3.35 -9.13 -5.93
N LEU A 39 -3.67 -7.90 -5.54
CA LEU A 39 -4.36 -7.65 -4.28
C LEU A 39 -5.78 -8.17 -4.30
N GLU A 40 -6.45 -8.14 -5.45
CA GLU A 40 -7.77 -8.76 -5.60
C GLU A 40 -7.72 -10.26 -5.35
N ARG A 41 -6.68 -10.92 -5.81
CA ARG A 41 -6.51 -12.37 -5.58
C ARG A 41 -6.23 -12.69 -4.13
N LEU A 42 -5.45 -11.82 -3.46
CA LEU A 42 -5.11 -12.02 -2.05
C LEU A 42 -6.28 -11.67 -1.12
N HIS A 43 -7.17 -10.78 -1.57
CA HIS A 43 -8.30 -10.29 -0.78
C HIS A 43 -9.58 -10.33 -1.62
N PRO A 44 -10.06 -11.53 -1.96
CA PRO A 44 -11.16 -11.67 -2.94
C PRO A 44 -12.48 -11.08 -2.48
N ASP A 45 -12.67 -10.86 -1.18
CA ASP A 45 -13.89 -10.29 -0.64
C ASP A 45 -13.94 -8.77 -0.76
N ASN A 46 -12.83 -8.13 -1.12
CA ASN A 46 -12.76 -6.69 -1.22
C ASN A 46 -12.92 -6.26 -2.68
N ARG A 47 -13.98 -5.48 -2.97
CA ARG A 47 -14.27 -4.99 -4.31
C ARG A 47 -13.70 -3.62 -4.59
N ASN A 48 -13.24 -2.90 -3.56
CA ASN A 48 -12.76 -1.54 -3.68
C ASN A 48 -11.26 -1.50 -3.41
N VAL A 49 -10.49 -2.17 -4.27
CA VAL A 49 -9.05 -2.34 -4.04
C VAL A 49 -8.29 -1.01 -4.14
N ARG A 50 -8.62 -0.16 -5.12
CA ARG A 50 -7.90 1.10 -5.28
C ARG A 50 -8.04 2.04 -4.07
N PRO A 51 -9.25 2.29 -3.55
CA PRO A 51 -9.38 3.06 -2.32
C PRO A 51 -8.64 2.41 -1.15
N LYS A 52 -8.64 1.08 -1.10
CA LYS A 52 -7.92 0.35 -0.05
C LYS A 52 -6.42 0.55 -0.17
N ILE A 53 -5.88 0.53 -1.38
CA ILE A 53 -4.46 0.82 -1.60
C ILE A 53 -4.12 2.21 -1.06
N ARG A 54 -4.91 3.23 -1.41
CA ARG A 54 -4.67 4.60 -0.93
C ARG A 54 -4.68 4.68 0.58
N GLN A 55 -5.61 3.96 1.23
CA GLN A 55 -5.66 3.89 2.68
C GLN A 55 -4.39 3.26 3.25
N GLN A 56 -3.91 2.18 2.65
CA GLN A 56 -2.72 1.49 3.13
C GLN A 56 -1.46 2.34 2.93
N LEU A 57 -1.38 3.11 1.86
CA LEU A 57 -0.26 4.04 1.68
C LEU A 57 -0.18 5.04 2.82
N GLN A 58 -1.31 5.55 3.28
CA GLN A 58 -1.34 6.48 4.41
C GLN A 58 -0.94 5.80 5.71
N ILE A 59 -1.37 4.56 5.91
CA ILE A 59 -0.98 3.78 7.09
C ILE A 59 0.54 3.56 7.09
N LEU A 60 1.09 3.19 5.94
CA LEU A 60 2.53 2.99 5.81
C LEU A 60 3.31 4.28 6.09
N ARG A 61 2.80 5.42 5.61
CA ARG A 61 3.37 6.73 5.92
C ARG A 61 3.35 6.98 7.42
N ASP A 62 2.22 6.75 8.06
CA ASP A 62 2.06 7.04 9.49
C ASP A 62 2.93 6.15 10.36
N THR A 63 3.27 4.96 9.88
CA THR A 63 4.15 4.03 10.61
C THR A 63 5.62 4.22 10.26
N GLY A 64 5.95 5.15 9.37
CA GLY A 64 7.34 5.42 9.01
C GLY A 64 7.93 4.48 7.96
N LEU A 65 7.13 3.60 7.39
CA LEU A 65 7.58 2.66 6.36
C LEU A 65 7.50 3.23 4.95
N LEU A 66 6.95 4.42 4.82
CA LEU A 66 6.80 5.11 3.55
C LEU A 66 6.90 6.62 3.79
N ILE A 67 7.46 7.33 2.84
CA ILE A 67 7.56 8.78 2.91
C ILE A 67 6.65 9.38 1.85
N HIS A 68 5.78 10.32 2.27
CA HIS A 68 4.93 11.08 1.36
C HIS A 68 5.71 12.30 0.90
N VAL A 69 6.09 12.32 -0.37
CA VAL A 69 6.93 13.39 -0.93
C VAL A 69 6.06 14.60 -1.31
N GLU A 70 4.99 14.34 -2.03
CA GLU A 70 4.02 15.35 -2.43
C GLU A 70 2.73 14.64 -2.81
N SER A 71 1.69 15.38 -3.17
CA SER A 71 0.41 14.78 -3.51
C SER A 71 0.59 13.70 -4.59
N GLY A 72 0.17 12.49 -4.28
CA GLY A 72 0.25 11.35 -5.18
C GLY A 72 1.65 10.80 -5.42
N ARG A 73 2.67 11.25 -4.70
CA ARG A 73 4.04 10.78 -4.88
C ARG A 73 4.62 10.31 -3.55
N TRP A 74 5.27 9.15 -3.58
CA TRP A 74 5.77 8.45 -2.41
C TRP A 74 7.18 7.92 -2.66
N ARG A 75 7.90 7.64 -1.58
CA ARG A 75 9.17 6.92 -1.68
C ARG A 75 9.41 6.06 -0.45
N LEU A 76 10.25 5.04 -0.64
CA LEU A 76 10.74 4.24 0.48
C LEU A 76 11.80 5.04 1.25
N PRO A 77 11.85 4.87 2.59
CA PRO A 77 12.87 5.52 3.39
C PRO A 77 14.27 5.08 3.04
#